data_460172855daa9837b104cf1852d6a4ce
#
_entry.id   460172855daa9837b104cf1852d6a4ce
#
_cell.length_a   1.000
_cell.length_b   1.000
_cell.length_c   1.000
_cell.angle_alpha   90.00
_cell.angle_beta   90.00
_cell.angle_gamma   90.00
#
_symmetry.space_group_name_H-M   'P 1'
#
loop_
_entity.id
_entity.type
_entity.pdbx_description
1 polymer ?
#
loop_
_entity_poly.entity_id
_entity_poly.type
_entity_poly.pdbx_seq_one_letter_code
_entity_poly.pdbx_strand_id
1 'polypeptide(L)'
;MYIDNFKKIVIKVGSSILVDELGKPKKRWFEELSEDIKDLIKKKKQIVIVSSGAIAMGCEYLKIKKNGLKVDKSQAVASIGQIELMNFYKKTFDKKKIKISQILLTLDD
;
A
#
# COMPACT_ATOMS: atom_id res chain seq x y z
N MET A 1 2.43 -26.27 -2.31
CA MET A 1 1.41 -25.29 -1.94
C MET A 1 0.80 -24.71 -3.20
N TYR A 2 -0.48 -24.37 -3.18
CA TYR A 2 -1.21 -23.90 -4.37
C TYR A 2 -0.53 -22.71 -5.07
N ILE A 3 -0.06 -21.73 -4.28
CA ILE A 3 0.59 -20.53 -4.79
C ILE A 3 1.89 -20.82 -5.55
N ASP A 4 2.53 -21.96 -5.28
CA ASP A 4 3.79 -22.32 -5.93
C ASP A 4 3.62 -22.62 -7.42
N ASN A 5 2.38 -22.87 -7.87
CA ASN A 5 2.08 -23.16 -9.26
C ASN A 5 2.04 -21.89 -10.13
N PHE A 6 2.10 -20.69 -9.53
CA PHE A 6 1.98 -19.43 -10.25
C PHE A 6 3.28 -18.64 -10.23
N LYS A 7 3.60 -18.00 -11.34
CA LYS A 7 4.77 -17.11 -11.44
C LYS A 7 4.44 -15.67 -11.08
N LYS A 8 3.24 -15.24 -11.39
CA LYS A 8 2.78 -13.85 -11.14
C LYS A 8 1.70 -13.86 -10.07
N ILE A 9 1.86 -13.00 -9.09
CA ILE A 9 0.94 -12.90 -7.95
C ILE A 9 0.52 -11.46 -7.79
N VAL A 10 -0.78 -11.24 -7.72
CA VAL A 10 -1.37 -9.93 -7.43
C VAL A 10 -1.90 -9.96 -6.01
N ILE A 11 -1.45 -9.04 -5.18
CA ILE A 11 -1.89 -8.91 -3.80
C ILE A 11 -2.70 -7.62 -3.69
N LYS A 12 -3.98 -7.77 -3.36
CA LYS A 12 -4.86 -6.62 -3.12
C LYS A 12 -4.85 -6.29 -1.63
N VAL A 13 -4.59 -5.02 -1.32
CA VAL A 13 -4.49 -4.54 0.06
C VAL A 13 -5.50 -3.44 0.28
N GLY A 14 -6.48 -3.69 1.15
CA GLY A 14 -7.50 -2.70 1.52
C GLY A 14 -6.99 -1.74 2.60
N SER A 15 -7.62 -0.55 2.68
CA SER A 15 -7.20 0.48 3.62
C SER A 15 -7.32 0.06 5.09
N SER A 16 -8.32 -0.74 5.43
CA SER A 16 -8.53 -1.20 6.81
C SER A 16 -7.43 -2.13 7.31
N ILE A 17 -6.67 -2.74 6.40
CA ILE A 17 -5.52 -3.57 6.74
C ILE A 17 -4.29 -2.70 7.00
N LEU A 18 -4.16 -1.60 6.26
CA LEU A 18 -2.99 -0.73 6.29
C LEU A 18 -2.95 0.20 7.49
N VAL A 19 -4.10 0.70 7.91
CA VAL A 19 -4.20 1.69 8.97
C VAL A 19 -5.11 1.18 10.08
N ASP A 20 -4.82 1.61 11.31
CA ASP A 20 -5.65 1.30 12.46
C ASP A 20 -6.86 2.26 12.55
N GLU A 21 -7.65 2.13 13.61
CA GLU A 21 -8.84 2.96 13.83
C GLU A 21 -8.53 4.44 13.96
N LEU A 22 -7.30 4.78 14.35
CA LEU A 22 -6.85 6.16 14.47
C LEU A 22 -6.22 6.69 13.19
N GLY A 23 -6.19 5.88 12.11
CA GLY A 23 -5.60 6.25 10.83
C GLY A 23 -4.09 6.09 10.76
N LYS A 24 -3.48 5.49 11.78
CA LYS A 24 -2.02 5.30 11.81
C LYS A 24 -1.63 4.03 11.07
N PRO A 25 -0.51 4.09 10.31
CA PRO A 25 -0.04 2.90 9.59
C PRO A 25 0.29 1.76 10.53
N LYS A 26 -0.10 0.56 10.14
CA LYS A 26 0.20 -0.66 10.88
C LYS A 26 1.60 -1.16 10.52
N LYS A 27 2.61 -0.62 11.17
CA LYS A 27 4.04 -0.90 10.87
C LYS A 27 4.37 -2.39 10.86
N ARG A 28 3.90 -3.12 11.86
CA ARG A 28 4.19 -4.54 11.98
C ARG A 28 3.62 -5.32 10.80
N TRP A 29 2.42 -4.96 10.37
CA TRP A 29 1.81 -5.60 9.21
C TRP A 29 2.63 -5.38 7.93
N PHE A 30 3.12 -4.14 7.72
CA PHE A 30 3.99 -3.84 6.58
C PHE A 30 5.28 -4.64 6.64
N GLU A 31 5.86 -4.80 7.83
CA GLU A 31 7.09 -5.58 8.00
C GLU A 31 6.85 -7.05 7.70
N GLU A 32 5.75 -7.62 8.18
CA GLU A 32 5.39 -9.00 7.89
C GLU A 32 5.14 -9.22 6.39
N LEU A 33 4.45 -8.28 5.75
CA LEU A 33 4.24 -8.32 4.30
C LEU A 33 5.59 -8.32 3.56
N SER A 34 6.51 -7.46 3.98
CA SER A 34 7.81 -7.36 3.33
C SER A 34 8.61 -8.67 3.44
N GLU A 35 8.48 -9.37 4.56
CA GLU A 35 9.12 -10.68 4.75
C GLU A 35 8.51 -11.73 3.80
N ASP A 36 7.19 -11.76 3.71
CA ASP A 36 6.48 -12.69 2.83
C ASP A 36 6.82 -12.42 1.35
N ILE A 37 6.85 -11.15 0.97
CA ILE A 37 7.21 -10.74 -0.40
C ILE A 37 8.65 -11.16 -0.71
N LYS A 38 9.57 -10.97 0.23
CA LYS A 38 10.96 -11.38 0.04
C LYS A 38 11.07 -12.88 -0.23
N ASP A 39 10.33 -13.69 0.52
CA ASP A 39 10.32 -15.12 0.33
C ASP A 39 9.77 -15.51 -1.06
N LEU A 40 8.71 -14.84 -1.50
CA LEU A 40 8.15 -15.06 -2.83
C LEU A 40 9.13 -14.67 -3.94
N ILE A 41 9.86 -13.57 -3.77
CA ILE A 41 10.88 -13.14 -4.73
C ILE A 41 12.02 -14.16 -4.81
N LYS A 42 12.43 -14.74 -3.68
CA LYS A 42 13.44 -15.82 -3.67
C LYS A 42 12.97 -17.02 -4.46
N LYS A 43 11.67 -17.28 -4.51
CA LYS A 43 11.07 -18.32 -5.34
C LYS A 43 10.83 -17.88 -6.79
N LYS A 44 11.42 -16.75 -7.17
CA LYS A 44 11.33 -16.15 -8.51
C LYS A 44 9.91 -15.77 -8.93
N LYS A 45 9.08 -15.41 -7.97
CA LYS A 45 7.74 -14.90 -8.25
C LYS A 45 7.80 -13.42 -8.61
N GLN A 46 6.89 -12.99 -9.49
CA GLN A 46 6.67 -11.58 -9.80
C GLN A 46 5.47 -11.11 -9.00
N ILE A 47 5.63 -10.00 -8.29
CA ILE A 47 4.61 -9.53 -7.35
C ILE A 47 4.11 -8.15 -7.79
N VAL A 48 2.79 -7.99 -7.82
CA VAL A 48 2.13 -6.71 -7.98
C VAL A 48 1.24 -6.50 -6.76
N ILE A 49 1.41 -5.37 -6.08
CA ILE A 49 0.55 -4.99 -4.98
C ILE A 49 -0.43 -3.93 -5.46
N VAL A 50 -1.71 -4.20 -5.29
CA VAL A 50 -2.77 -3.23 -5.58
C VAL A 50 -3.27 -2.71 -4.23
N SER A 51 -2.88 -1.49 -3.88
CA SER A 51 -3.12 -0.96 -2.55
C SER A 51 -4.13 0.18 -2.56
N SER A 52 -5.08 0.12 -1.64
CA SER A 52 -5.87 1.27 -1.21
C SER A 52 -5.14 1.98 -0.07
N GLY A 53 -5.77 3.00 0.50
CA GLY A 53 -5.27 3.63 1.72
C GLY A 53 -4.74 5.05 1.56
N ALA A 54 -4.70 5.58 0.34
CA ALA A 54 -4.20 6.94 0.11
C ALA A 54 -5.03 8.00 0.85
N ILE A 55 -6.36 7.89 0.84
CA ILE A 55 -7.23 8.83 1.54
C ILE A 55 -6.99 8.75 3.05
N ALA A 56 -6.94 7.54 3.60
CA ALA A 56 -6.70 7.36 5.04
C ALA A 56 -5.35 7.93 5.47
N MET A 57 -4.31 7.67 4.70
CA MET A 57 -2.97 8.20 4.97
C MET A 57 -2.94 9.72 4.84
N GLY A 58 -3.64 10.27 3.86
CA GLY A 58 -3.74 11.72 3.68
C GLY A 58 -4.48 12.41 4.83
N CYS A 59 -5.57 11.82 5.28
CA CYS A 59 -6.32 12.33 6.42
C CYS A 59 -5.48 12.34 7.69
N GLU A 60 -4.72 11.29 7.94
CA GLU A 60 -3.81 11.23 9.09
C GLU A 60 -2.73 12.29 8.98
N TYR A 61 -2.13 12.43 7.82
CA TYR A 61 -1.08 13.43 7.60
C TYR A 61 -1.59 14.85 7.81
N LEU A 62 -2.79 15.15 7.30
CA LEU A 62 -3.40 16.48 7.38
C LEU A 62 -4.15 16.72 8.67
N LYS A 63 -4.32 15.70 9.51
CA LYS A 63 -5.10 15.76 10.76
C LYS A 63 -6.54 16.18 10.53
N ILE A 64 -7.17 15.61 9.50
CA ILE A 64 -8.59 15.86 9.20
C ILE A 64 -9.36 14.54 9.28
N LYS A 65 -10.69 14.68 9.44
CA LYS A 65 -11.57 13.51 9.50
C LYS A 65 -11.92 13.03 8.09
N LYS A 66 -11.92 11.72 7.90
CA LYS A 66 -12.30 11.10 6.62
C LYS A 66 -13.79 11.23 6.33
N ASN A 67 -14.63 11.22 7.36
CA ASN A 67 -16.08 11.27 7.21
C ASN A 67 -16.55 12.61 6.62
N GLY A 68 -17.45 12.54 5.65
CA GLY A 68 -18.05 13.73 5.05
C GLY A 68 -17.17 14.43 4.00
N LEU A 69 -16.08 13.82 3.57
CA LEU A 69 -15.26 14.38 2.50
C LEU A 69 -16.02 14.32 1.18
N LYS A 70 -16.07 15.46 0.49
CA LYS A 70 -16.59 15.53 -0.87
C LYS A 70 -15.59 14.91 -1.84
N VAL A 71 -16.06 14.54 -3.05
CA VAL A 71 -15.24 13.85 -4.05
C VAL A 71 -13.97 14.62 -4.41
N ASP A 72 -14.09 15.92 -4.64
CA ASP A 72 -12.95 16.79 -4.98
C ASP A 72 -11.93 16.87 -3.85
N LYS A 73 -12.40 17.00 -2.61
CA LYS A 73 -11.51 16.99 -1.42
C LYS A 73 -10.89 15.61 -1.22
N SER A 74 -11.65 14.54 -1.44
CA SER A 74 -11.12 13.18 -1.35
C SER A 74 -9.99 12.95 -2.34
N GLN A 75 -10.12 13.44 -3.56
CA GLN A 75 -9.07 13.33 -4.57
C GLN A 75 -7.82 14.12 -4.17
N ALA A 76 -8.00 15.32 -3.65
CA ALA A 76 -6.88 16.14 -3.17
C ALA A 76 -6.16 15.47 -1.99
N VAL A 77 -6.94 14.95 -1.03
CA VAL A 77 -6.39 14.24 0.12
C VAL A 77 -5.67 12.97 -0.32
N ALA A 78 -6.25 12.23 -1.27
CA ALA A 78 -5.61 11.02 -1.81
C ALA A 78 -4.27 11.33 -2.49
N SER A 79 -4.17 12.46 -3.21
CA SER A 79 -2.91 12.83 -3.87
C SER A 79 -1.79 13.09 -2.86
N ILE A 80 -2.11 13.67 -1.73
CA ILE A 80 -1.17 13.88 -0.63
C ILE A 80 -0.86 12.54 0.04
N GLY A 81 -1.90 11.77 0.36
CA GLY A 81 -1.76 10.48 1.04
C GLY A 81 -1.03 9.43 0.22
N GLN A 82 -1.07 9.54 -1.10
CA GLN A 82 -0.36 8.60 -1.98
C GLN A 82 1.15 8.69 -1.76
N ILE A 83 1.68 9.88 -1.54
CA ILE A 83 3.10 10.07 -1.22
C ILE A 83 3.43 9.38 0.10
N GLU A 84 2.59 9.59 1.11
CA GLU A 84 2.79 8.97 2.43
C GLU A 84 2.73 7.45 2.35
N LEU A 85 1.77 6.93 1.61
CA LEU A 85 1.59 5.49 1.42
C LEU A 85 2.81 4.87 0.73
N MET A 86 3.27 5.48 -0.36
CA MET A 86 4.42 4.97 -1.10
C MET A 86 5.71 5.07 -0.29
N ASN A 87 5.88 6.12 0.48
CA ASN A 87 7.02 6.25 1.39
C ASN A 87 7.03 5.13 2.42
N PHE A 88 5.87 4.77 2.93
CA PHE A 88 5.75 3.68 3.91
C PHE A 88 6.15 2.34 3.32
N TYR A 89 5.64 2.03 2.13
CA TYR A 89 6.04 0.82 1.39
C TYR A 89 7.54 0.83 1.10
N LYS A 90 8.04 1.95 0.57
CA LYS A 90 9.44 2.07 0.20
C LYS A 90 10.36 1.88 1.40
N LYS A 91 10.10 2.58 2.50
CA LYS A 91 10.88 2.46 3.73
C LYS A 91 10.95 1.02 4.22
N THR A 92 9.80 0.35 4.27
CA THR A 92 9.69 -1.00 4.77
C THR A 92 10.44 -1.99 3.87
N PHE A 93 10.26 -1.86 2.56
CA PHE A 93 10.84 -2.79 1.60
C PHE A 93 12.34 -2.55 1.41
N ASP A 94 12.80 -1.30 1.52
CA ASP A 94 14.23 -0.98 1.47
C ASP A 94 15.02 -1.71 2.58
N LYS A 95 14.41 -1.88 3.75
CA LYS A 95 15.04 -2.64 4.85
C LYS A 95 15.30 -4.10 4.48
N LYS A 96 14.51 -4.64 3.57
CA LYS A 96 14.65 -6.01 3.07
C LYS A 96 15.41 -6.06 1.74
N LYS A 97 15.94 -4.93 1.28
CA LYS A 97 16.63 -4.79 0.00
C LYS A 97 15.75 -5.17 -1.20
N ILE A 98 14.45 -4.87 -1.08
CA ILE A 98 13.49 -5.05 -2.16
C ILE A 98 13.26 -3.70 -2.81
N LYS A 99 13.50 -3.62 -4.12
CA LYS A 99 13.23 -2.41 -4.89
C LYS A 99 11.78 -2.43 -5.35
N ILE A 100 11.11 -1.29 -5.23
CA ILE A 100 9.73 -1.14 -5.68
C ILE A 100 9.62 -0.04 -6.71
N SER A 101 8.58 -0.13 -7.53
CA SER A 101 8.19 0.93 -8.43
C SER A 101 6.69 1.13 -8.33
N GLN A 102 6.21 2.28 -8.76
CA GLN A 102 4.80 2.63 -8.68
C GLN A 102 4.21 2.82 -10.06
N ILE A 103 3.00 2.30 -10.24
CA ILE A 103 2.18 2.54 -11.43
C ILE A 103 0.88 3.18 -10.95
N LEU A 104 0.54 4.32 -11.53
CA LEU A 104 -0.72 5.00 -11.26
C LEU A 104 -1.65 4.77 -12.45
N LEU A 105 -2.85 4.31 -12.16
CA LEU A 105 -3.86 4.03 -13.16
C LEU A 105 -4.97 5.07 -13.08
N THR A 106 -5.52 5.41 -14.24
CA THR A 106 -6.72 6.25 -14.32
C THR A 106 -7.91 5.40 -14.70
N LEU A 107 -9.10 6.00 -14.68
CA LEU A 107 -10.33 5.30 -15.05
C LEU A 107 -10.33 4.88 -16.54
N ASP A 108 -9.54 5.53 -17.36
CA ASP A 108 -9.45 5.25 -18.80
C ASP A 108 -8.42 4.15 -19.13
N ASP A 109 -7.66 3.74 -18.14
CA ASP A 109 -6.69 2.65 -18.28
C ASP A 109 -7.40 1.30 -18.06
#